data_75491106b3ced960b891025bd7d2cd53
#
_entry.id   75491106b3ced960b891025bd7d2cd53
#
_cell.length_a   1.000
_cell.length_b   1.000
_cell.length_c   1.000
_cell.angle_alpha   90.00
_cell.angle_beta   90.00
_cell.angle_gamma   90.00
#
_symmetry.space_group_name_H-M   'P 1'
#
loop_
_entity.id
_entity.type
_entity.pdbx_description
1 polymer ?
#
loop_
_entity_poly.entity_id
_entity_poly.type
_entity_poly.pdbx_seq_one_letter_code
_entity_poly.pdbx_strand_id
1 'polypeptide(L)'
;MISVVIYNLFCGVLRAIGDSKSPMMFQIIGGIVNVISDFIFIVILKKGVEGAAIATLLSQSLTAILTIICFYKRKHQPKLQFTFNIFDKHIFMKILKIGVPAGVQAIVITLSNIIIQSQINSFGVDAIASFTAYFKVELIIYLPIIVLGQALVSFVGQNYGAGEYDRINKGVKYSMITSVIVTMIVSSLLIFNSDIIFSAFTSSKEVMAYGKQIVSITFPFYFLYVILECSSSKIRGIGISIPPMLITICSFCGVRIIVLIALLKKYNS
;
A
#
# COMPACT_ATOMS: atom_id res chain seq x y z
N MET A 1 -3.02 -16.39 7.11
CA MET A 1 -4.02 -15.52 6.44
C MET A 1 -5.15 -15.08 7.35
N ILE A 2 -5.77 -15.95 8.15
CA ILE A 2 -6.91 -15.60 9.03
C ILE A 2 -6.55 -14.46 10.00
N SER A 3 -5.41 -14.53 10.68
CA SER A 3 -4.96 -13.49 11.63
C SER A 3 -4.84 -12.11 10.98
N VAL A 4 -4.33 -12.04 9.74
CA VAL A 4 -4.20 -10.78 8.98
C VAL A 4 -5.58 -10.19 8.65
N VAL A 5 -6.53 -11.02 8.25
CA VAL A 5 -7.91 -10.57 7.95
C VAL A 5 -8.57 -10.03 9.21
N ILE A 6 -8.47 -10.74 10.33
CA ILE A 6 -9.01 -10.32 11.62
C ILE A 6 -8.37 -8.98 12.05
N TYR A 7 -7.04 -8.89 12.00
CA TYR A 7 -6.32 -7.66 12.31
C TYR A 7 -6.83 -6.49 11.46
N ASN A 8 -6.88 -6.64 10.14
CA ASN A 8 -7.31 -5.57 9.24
C ASN A 8 -8.76 -5.13 9.48
N LEU A 9 -9.67 -6.08 9.76
CA LEU A 9 -11.06 -5.78 10.06
C LEU A 9 -11.18 -4.93 11.33
N PHE A 10 -10.60 -5.35 12.43
CA PHE A 10 -10.67 -4.61 13.69
C PHE A 10 -9.92 -3.27 13.62
N CYS A 11 -8.78 -3.21 12.91
CA CYS A 11 -8.08 -1.95 12.65
C CYS A 11 -8.91 -0.98 11.81
N GLY A 12 -9.65 -1.50 10.83
CA GLY A 12 -10.59 -0.68 10.05
C GLY A 12 -11.67 -0.07 10.94
N VAL A 13 -12.26 -0.85 11.82
CA VAL A 13 -13.26 -0.38 12.81
C VAL A 13 -12.65 0.65 13.75
N LEU A 14 -11.46 0.38 14.33
CA LEU A 14 -10.78 1.32 15.24
C LEU A 14 -10.47 2.67 14.55
N ARG A 15 -9.98 2.65 13.30
CA ARG A 15 -9.76 3.87 12.54
C ARG A 15 -11.05 4.62 12.24
N ALA A 16 -12.14 3.91 11.92
CA ALA A 16 -13.43 4.53 11.65
C ALA A 16 -13.97 5.32 12.85
N ILE A 17 -13.72 4.86 14.08
CA ILE A 17 -14.10 5.57 15.32
C ILE A 17 -13.04 6.58 15.79
N GLY A 18 -12.02 6.87 14.97
CA GLY A 18 -11.00 7.88 15.23
C GLY A 18 -9.75 7.39 15.98
N ASP A 19 -9.64 6.09 16.29
CA ASP A 19 -8.45 5.55 16.91
C ASP A 19 -7.48 4.95 15.90
N SER A 20 -6.55 5.75 15.46
CA SER A 20 -5.43 5.29 14.61
C SER A 20 -4.18 4.92 15.43
N LYS A 21 -4.13 5.32 16.72
CA LYS A 21 -2.95 5.12 17.58
C LYS A 21 -2.81 3.67 18.03
N SER A 22 -3.91 3.05 18.45
CA SER A 22 -3.88 1.65 18.94
C SER A 22 -3.47 0.66 17.84
N PRO A 23 -4.06 0.68 16.61
CA PRO A 23 -3.59 -0.15 15.51
C PRO A 23 -2.11 0.02 15.19
N MET A 24 -1.62 1.26 15.19
CA MET A 24 -0.20 1.55 14.94
C MET A 24 0.69 0.89 16.00
N MET A 25 0.35 1.04 17.28
CA MET A 25 1.13 0.44 18.38
C MET A 25 1.18 -1.08 18.27
N PHE A 26 0.04 -1.72 17.96
CA PHE A 26 0.01 -3.18 17.81
C PHE A 26 0.83 -3.66 16.61
N GLN A 27 0.84 -2.89 15.51
CA GLN A 27 1.69 -3.22 14.36
C GLN A 27 3.18 -3.08 14.69
N ILE A 28 3.57 -2.07 15.47
CA ILE A 28 4.96 -1.90 15.93
C ILE A 28 5.36 -3.09 16.81
N ILE A 29 4.53 -3.46 17.79
CA ILE A 29 4.78 -4.61 18.66
C ILE A 29 4.90 -5.89 17.84
N GLY A 30 3.99 -6.11 16.88
CA GLY A 30 4.05 -7.26 15.99
C GLY A 30 5.31 -7.28 15.12
N GLY A 31 5.74 -6.12 14.60
CA GLY A 31 6.99 -6.01 13.86
C GLY A 31 8.23 -6.36 14.69
N ILE A 32 8.29 -5.86 15.93
CA ILE A 32 9.39 -6.20 16.86
C ILE A 32 9.40 -7.71 17.16
N VAL A 33 8.23 -8.27 17.46
CA VAL A 33 8.10 -9.72 17.74
C VAL A 33 8.45 -10.53 16.50
N ASN A 34 8.11 -10.08 15.30
CA ASN A 34 8.51 -10.76 14.06
C ASN A 34 10.03 -10.80 13.92
N VAL A 35 10.73 -9.66 14.06
CA VAL A 35 12.19 -9.59 13.95
C VAL A 35 12.88 -10.49 14.99
N ILE A 36 12.42 -10.45 16.24
CA ILE A 36 12.97 -11.30 17.32
C ILE A 36 12.73 -12.79 17.01
N SER A 37 11.51 -13.12 16.58
CA SER A 37 11.15 -14.50 16.24
C SER A 37 11.92 -15.02 15.03
N ASP A 38 12.11 -14.19 14.00
CA ASP A 38 12.93 -14.52 12.83
C ASP A 38 14.36 -14.81 13.26
N PHE A 39 14.96 -13.98 14.11
CA PHE A 39 16.29 -14.23 14.65
C PHE A 39 16.38 -15.56 15.40
N ILE A 40 15.41 -15.86 16.26
CA ILE A 40 15.37 -17.11 17.03
C ILE A 40 15.21 -18.33 16.11
N PHE A 41 14.22 -18.31 15.23
CA PHE A 41 13.89 -19.48 14.41
C PHE A 41 14.87 -19.71 13.25
N ILE A 42 15.39 -18.64 12.63
CA ILE A 42 16.28 -18.76 11.48
C ILE A 42 17.73 -18.92 11.94
N VAL A 43 18.20 -18.05 12.87
CA VAL A 43 19.64 -18.01 13.24
C VAL A 43 19.96 -19.04 14.33
N ILE A 44 19.18 -19.07 15.43
CA ILE A 44 19.46 -19.95 16.57
C ILE A 44 19.00 -21.38 16.27
N LEU A 45 17.73 -21.56 15.88
CA LEU A 45 17.13 -22.87 15.64
C LEU A 45 17.39 -23.42 14.24
N LYS A 46 17.98 -22.63 13.33
CA LYS A 46 18.35 -22.98 11.95
C LYS A 46 17.22 -23.61 11.12
N LYS A 47 15.98 -23.20 11.37
CA LYS A 47 14.78 -23.73 10.67
C LYS A 47 14.57 -23.15 9.26
N GLY A 48 15.45 -22.23 8.79
CA GLY A 48 15.36 -21.69 7.44
C GLY A 48 14.00 -21.06 7.12
N VAL A 49 13.42 -21.43 5.98
CA VAL A 49 12.14 -20.86 5.49
C VAL A 49 10.95 -21.19 6.41
N GLU A 50 10.93 -22.38 7.02
CA GLU A 50 9.89 -22.76 7.98
C GLU A 50 9.92 -21.86 9.21
N GLY A 51 11.11 -21.50 9.69
CA GLY A 51 11.31 -20.57 10.79
C GLY A 51 10.71 -19.21 10.51
N ALA A 52 10.97 -18.65 9.34
CA ALA A 52 10.39 -17.38 8.89
C ALA A 52 8.84 -17.41 8.82
N ALA A 53 8.28 -18.53 8.33
CA ALA A 53 6.83 -18.70 8.27
C ALA A 53 6.19 -18.74 9.66
N ILE A 54 6.80 -19.46 10.61
CA ILE A 54 6.36 -19.55 12.01
C ILE A 54 6.44 -18.16 12.68
N ALA A 55 7.55 -17.45 12.52
CA ALA A 55 7.75 -16.11 13.08
C ALA A 55 6.67 -15.12 12.57
N THR A 56 6.39 -15.16 11.27
CA THR A 56 5.33 -14.35 10.66
C THR A 56 3.96 -14.72 11.21
N LEU A 57 3.65 -16.01 11.36
CA LEU A 57 2.37 -16.48 11.91
C LEU A 57 2.19 -16.01 13.35
N LEU A 58 3.21 -16.14 14.19
CA LEU A 58 3.17 -15.73 15.60
C LEU A 58 2.97 -14.22 15.73
N SER A 59 3.73 -13.40 15.00
CA SER A 59 3.63 -11.95 15.06
C SER A 59 2.26 -11.44 14.59
N GLN A 60 1.72 -12.00 13.49
CA GLN A 60 0.40 -11.63 12.97
C GLN A 60 -0.73 -12.11 13.89
N SER A 61 -0.59 -13.26 14.53
CA SER A 61 -1.55 -13.74 15.50
C SER A 61 -1.57 -12.87 16.76
N LEU A 62 -0.40 -12.46 17.24
CA LEU A 62 -0.26 -11.55 18.36
C LEU A 62 -0.93 -10.19 18.08
N THR A 63 -0.66 -9.60 16.92
CA THR A 63 -1.30 -8.32 16.53
C THR A 63 -2.81 -8.43 16.47
N ALA A 64 -3.34 -9.53 15.92
CA ALA A 64 -4.79 -9.77 15.87
C ALA A 64 -5.37 -9.88 17.27
N ILE A 65 -4.75 -10.66 18.18
CA ILE A 65 -5.18 -10.83 19.56
C ILE A 65 -5.16 -9.50 20.31
N LEU A 66 -4.08 -8.74 20.23
CA LEU A 66 -3.95 -7.43 20.87
C LEU A 66 -5.04 -6.46 20.41
N THR A 67 -5.35 -6.47 19.11
CA THR A 67 -6.38 -5.60 18.53
C THR A 67 -7.77 -5.99 19.02
N ILE A 68 -8.08 -7.28 19.09
CA ILE A 68 -9.34 -7.80 19.65
C ILE A 68 -9.47 -7.41 21.13
N ILE A 69 -8.43 -7.64 21.93
CA ILE A 69 -8.45 -7.31 23.37
C ILE A 69 -8.67 -5.80 23.57
N CYS A 70 -7.97 -4.97 22.80
CA CYS A 70 -8.15 -3.52 22.85
C CYS A 70 -9.59 -3.12 22.52
N PHE A 71 -10.16 -3.72 21.48
CA PHE A 71 -11.52 -3.45 21.07
C PHE A 71 -12.53 -3.77 22.20
N TYR A 72 -12.43 -4.92 22.85
CA TYR A 72 -13.33 -5.33 23.91
C TYR A 72 -13.13 -4.59 25.25
N LYS A 73 -11.91 -4.13 25.54
CA LYS A 73 -11.63 -3.40 26.79
C LYS A 73 -12.14 -1.96 26.82
N ARG A 74 -12.55 -1.40 25.69
CA ARG A 74 -13.04 -0.02 25.60
C ARG A 74 -14.46 0.12 26.14
N LYS A 75 -14.62 0.95 27.19
CA LYS A 75 -15.89 1.14 27.91
C LYS A 75 -16.99 1.88 27.14
N HIS A 76 -16.65 2.61 26.06
CA HIS A 76 -17.58 3.54 25.37
C HIS A 76 -17.82 3.20 23.89
N GLN A 77 -17.62 1.96 23.47
CA GLN A 77 -17.82 1.56 22.08
C GLN A 77 -19.00 0.61 21.89
N PRO A 78 -19.62 0.59 20.70
CA PRO A 78 -20.64 -0.38 20.38
C PRO A 78 -20.05 -1.78 20.60
N LYS A 79 -20.61 -2.53 21.55
CA LYS A 79 -20.23 -3.91 21.81
C LYS A 79 -20.60 -4.74 20.59
N LEU A 80 -19.63 -5.48 20.04
CA LEU A 80 -19.94 -6.49 19.04
C LEU A 80 -20.89 -7.52 19.68
N GLN A 81 -22.12 -7.51 19.24
CA GLN A 81 -23.09 -8.54 19.62
C GLN A 81 -23.01 -9.63 18.57
N PHE A 82 -22.45 -10.78 18.93
CA PHE A 82 -22.49 -11.97 18.08
C PHE A 82 -23.87 -12.62 18.18
N THR A 83 -24.88 -11.99 17.60
CA THR A 83 -26.19 -12.59 17.43
C THR A 83 -26.32 -13.01 15.97
N PHE A 84 -26.68 -14.27 15.75
CA PHE A 84 -26.83 -14.85 14.40
C PHE A 84 -27.89 -14.13 13.53
N ASN A 85 -28.69 -13.24 14.11
CA ASN A 85 -29.78 -12.53 13.45
C ASN A 85 -29.45 -11.09 12.98
N ILE A 86 -28.16 -10.68 12.93
CA ILE A 86 -27.78 -9.30 12.59
C ILE A 86 -27.23 -9.21 11.14
N PHE A 87 -27.65 -10.07 10.24
CA PHE A 87 -27.30 -9.89 8.83
C PHE A 87 -28.20 -8.81 8.20
N ASP A 88 -27.67 -7.58 8.16
CA ASP A 88 -28.30 -6.49 7.41
C ASP A 88 -27.80 -6.50 5.94
N LYS A 89 -28.68 -6.95 5.05
CA LYS A 89 -28.40 -6.99 3.60
C LYS A 89 -27.99 -5.64 3.04
N HIS A 90 -28.54 -4.54 3.56
CA HIS A 90 -28.25 -3.20 3.07
C HIS A 90 -26.82 -2.77 3.42
N ILE A 91 -26.41 -3.02 4.68
CA ILE A 91 -25.04 -2.76 5.15
C ILE A 91 -24.05 -3.65 4.39
N PHE A 92 -24.37 -4.95 4.25
CA PHE A 92 -23.53 -5.89 3.51
C PHE A 92 -23.32 -5.44 2.06
N MET A 93 -24.37 -5.02 1.36
CA MET A 93 -24.26 -4.51 -0.01
C MET A 93 -23.44 -3.21 -0.11
N LYS A 94 -23.50 -2.34 0.91
CA LYS A 94 -22.62 -1.16 0.97
C LYS A 94 -21.15 -1.55 1.09
N ILE A 95 -20.84 -2.53 1.94
CA ILE A 95 -19.47 -3.05 2.10
C ILE A 95 -18.98 -3.64 0.78
N LEU A 96 -19.78 -4.44 0.10
CA LEU A 96 -19.42 -5.04 -1.19
C LEU A 96 -19.21 -3.98 -2.29
N LYS A 97 -20.06 -2.95 -2.35
CA LYS A 97 -19.92 -1.83 -3.33
C LYS A 97 -18.60 -1.08 -3.19
N ILE A 98 -17.99 -1.09 -2.02
CA ILE A 98 -16.69 -0.46 -1.77
C ILE A 98 -15.56 -1.49 -1.91
N GLY A 99 -15.71 -2.66 -1.30
CA GLY A 99 -14.66 -3.67 -1.22
C GLY A 99 -14.39 -4.39 -2.53
N VAL A 100 -15.43 -4.77 -3.28
CA VAL A 100 -15.26 -5.50 -4.55
C VAL A 100 -14.51 -4.66 -5.59
N PRO A 101 -14.87 -3.39 -5.87
CA PRO A 101 -14.10 -2.56 -6.80
C PRO A 101 -12.65 -2.36 -6.35
N ALA A 102 -12.39 -2.17 -5.05
CA ALA A 102 -11.04 -2.04 -4.52
C ALA A 102 -10.23 -3.34 -4.71
N GLY A 103 -10.84 -4.50 -4.50
CA GLY A 103 -10.23 -5.81 -4.73
C GLY A 103 -9.91 -6.03 -6.21
N VAL A 104 -10.86 -5.74 -7.11
CA VAL A 104 -10.64 -5.83 -8.57
C VAL A 104 -9.50 -4.91 -9.01
N GLN A 105 -9.47 -3.66 -8.50
CA GLN A 105 -8.38 -2.72 -8.78
C GLN A 105 -7.01 -3.31 -8.39
N ALA A 106 -6.89 -3.89 -7.18
CA ALA A 106 -5.66 -4.49 -6.71
C ALA A 106 -5.21 -5.68 -7.57
N ILE A 107 -6.14 -6.54 -7.98
CA ILE A 107 -5.85 -7.68 -8.87
C ILE A 107 -5.34 -7.19 -10.22
N VAL A 108 -6.00 -6.22 -10.85
CA VAL A 108 -5.62 -5.72 -12.18
C VAL A 108 -4.25 -5.03 -12.14
N ILE A 109 -3.95 -4.25 -11.09
CA ILE A 109 -2.60 -3.65 -10.90
C ILE A 109 -1.55 -4.76 -10.78
N THR A 110 -1.81 -5.80 -10.00
CA THR A 110 -0.88 -6.93 -9.81
C THR A 110 -0.64 -7.67 -11.13
N LEU A 111 -1.69 -7.94 -11.91
CA LEU A 111 -1.57 -8.56 -13.24
C LEU A 111 -0.76 -7.69 -14.20
N SER A 112 -1.00 -6.37 -14.20
CA SER A 112 -0.22 -5.43 -15.01
C SER A 112 1.27 -5.46 -14.64
N ASN A 113 1.60 -5.54 -13.35
CA ASN A 113 2.99 -5.65 -12.90
C ASN A 113 3.63 -6.98 -13.33
N ILE A 114 2.90 -8.10 -13.32
CA ILE A 114 3.39 -9.39 -13.81
C ILE A 114 3.70 -9.33 -15.31
N ILE A 115 2.83 -8.71 -16.11
CA ILE A 115 3.07 -8.55 -17.57
C ILE A 115 4.35 -7.77 -17.81
N ILE A 116 4.56 -6.66 -17.08
CA ILE A 116 5.78 -5.86 -17.23
C ILE A 116 7.01 -6.62 -16.78
N GLN A 117 6.93 -7.31 -15.63
CA GLN A 117 8.04 -8.14 -15.15
C GLN A 117 8.41 -9.21 -16.17
N SER A 118 7.43 -9.84 -16.82
CA SER A 118 7.67 -10.81 -17.90
C SER A 118 8.44 -10.20 -19.06
N GLN A 119 8.12 -8.97 -19.46
CA GLN A 119 8.84 -8.28 -20.53
C GLN A 119 10.26 -7.88 -20.09
N ILE A 120 10.43 -7.41 -18.86
CA ILE A 120 11.76 -7.07 -18.34
C ILE A 120 12.67 -8.29 -18.31
N ASN A 121 12.12 -9.46 -18.02
CA ASN A 121 12.87 -10.71 -18.03
C ASN A 121 13.47 -11.05 -19.41
N SER A 122 12.91 -10.53 -20.51
CA SER A 122 13.44 -10.72 -21.85
C SER A 122 14.69 -9.87 -22.18
N PHE A 123 14.97 -8.82 -21.36
CA PHE A 123 16.13 -7.94 -21.57
C PHE A 123 17.42 -8.42 -20.88
N GLY A 124 17.40 -9.58 -20.24
CA GLY A 124 18.57 -10.20 -19.63
C GLY A 124 18.71 -9.96 -18.12
N VAL A 125 19.75 -10.58 -17.54
CA VAL A 125 19.95 -10.67 -16.08
C VAL A 125 20.17 -9.31 -15.43
N ASP A 126 20.93 -8.42 -16.08
CA ASP A 126 21.23 -7.09 -15.52
C ASP A 126 19.99 -6.19 -15.49
N ALA A 127 19.12 -6.30 -16.49
CA ALA A 127 17.84 -5.59 -16.50
C ALA A 127 16.92 -6.09 -15.36
N ILE A 128 16.85 -7.40 -15.14
CA ILE A 128 16.07 -8.00 -14.04
C ILE A 128 16.59 -7.52 -12.68
N ALA A 129 17.91 -7.56 -12.50
CA ALA A 129 18.56 -7.11 -11.26
C ALA A 129 18.33 -5.62 -10.99
N SER A 130 18.48 -4.78 -12.03
CA SER A 130 18.25 -3.34 -11.95
C SER A 130 16.80 -3.00 -11.58
N PHE A 131 15.84 -3.67 -12.21
CA PHE A 131 14.44 -3.43 -11.97
C PHE A 131 14.01 -3.93 -10.58
N THR A 132 14.60 -5.03 -10.11
CA THR A 132 14.39 -5.54 -8.75
C THR A 132 14.91 -4.56 -7.70
N ALA A 133 16.10 -3.98 -7.91
CA ALA A 133 16.66 -2.96 -7.05
C ALA A 133 15.79 -1.67 -7.09
N TYR A 134 15.38 -1.24 -8.30
CA TYR A 134 14.49 -0.11 -8.48
C TYR A 134 13.18 -0.26 -7.68
N PHE A 135 12.50 -1.41 -7.75
CA PHE A 135 11.27 -1.64 -6.98
C PHE A 135 11.46 -1.49 -5.47
N LYS A 136 12.60 -1.92 -4.93
CA LYS A 136 12.88 -1.75 -3.49
C LYS A 136 13.07 -0.27 -3.13
N VAL A 137 13.72 0.50 -3.99
CA VAL A 137 13.90 1.95 -3.80
C VAL A 137 12.57 2.69 -4.00
N GLU A 138 11.77 2.28 -4.97
CA GLU A 138 10.43 2.82 -5.24
C GLU A 138 9.50 2.74 -4.03
N LEU A 139 9.58 1.66 -3.24
CA LEU A 139 8.77 1.50 -2.04
C LEU A 139 8.95 2.65 -1.03
N ILE A 140 10.11 3.29 -1.00
CA ILE A 140 10.38 4.43 -0.10
C ILE A 140 9.47 5.62 -0.43
N ILE A 141 9.17 5.84 -1.71
CA ILE A 141 8.25 6.91 -2.16
C ILE A 141 6.80 6.41 -2.14
N TYR A 142 6.58 5.18 -2.61
CA TYR A 142 5.25 4.64 -2.83
C TYR A 142 4.46 4.43 -1.53
N LEU A 143 5.09 3.85 -0.49
CA LEU A 143 4.41 3.54 0.77
C LEU A 143 3.86 4.77 1.50
N PRO A 144 4.59 5.89 1.67
CA PRO A 144 4.03 7.10 2.27
C PRO A 144 2.80 7.62 1.53
N ILE A 145 2.78 7.57 0.20
CA ILE A 145 1.64 8.04 -0.60
C ILE A 145 0.40 7.18 -0.31
N ILE A 146 0.53 5.86 -0.32
CA ILE A 146 -0.57 4.94 -0.03
C ILE A 146 -1.10 5.12 1.40
N VAL A 147 -0.21 5.27 2.39
CA VAL A 147 -0.59 5.45 3.80
C VAL A 147 -1.34 6.77 4.00
N LEU A 148 -0.88 7.86 3.38
CA LEU A 148 -1.57 9.14 3.39
C LEU A 148 -2.93 9.05 2.69
N GLY A 149 -3.03 8.32 1.58
CA GLY A 149 -4.30 8.03 0.91
C GLY A 149 -5.29 7.31 1.84
N GLN A 150 -4.86 6.28 2.55
CA GLN A 150 -5.70 5.55 3.51
C GLN A 150 -6.16 6.44 4.68
N ALA A 151 -5.28 7.30 5.21
CA ALA A 151 -5.64 8.26 6.23
C ALA A 151 -6.69 9.26 5.72
N LEU A 152 -6.53 9.70 4.47
CA LEU A 152 -7.46 10.63 3.82
C LEU A 152 -8.84 9.99 3.60
N VAL A 153 -8.93 8.72 3.23
CA VAL A 153 -10.21 7.98 3.14
C VAL A 153 -10.94 8.02 4.49
N SER A 154 -10.23 7.73 5.59
CA SER A 154 -10.82 7.75 6.94
C SER A 154 -11.27 9.15 7.35
N PHE A 155 -10.44 10.18 7.09
CA PHE A 155 -10.76 11.58 7.36
C PHE A 155 -11.99 12.05 6.58
N VAL A 156 -12.04 11.76 5.28
CA VAL A 156 -13.17 12.13 4.42
C VAL A 156 -14.44 11.42 4.87
N GLY A 157 -14.37 10.11 5.16
CA GLY A 157 -15.53 9.34 5.59
C GLY A 157 -16.14 9.87 6.90
N GLN A 158 -15.32 10.20 7.90
CA GLN A 158 -15.78 10.78 9.16
C GLN A 158 -16.43 12.15 8.98
N ASN A 159 -15.81 13.05 8.22
CA ASN A 159 -16.35 14.39 7.98
C ASN A 159 -17.57 14.37 7.06
N TYR A 160 -17.63 13.43 6.10
CA TYR A 160 -18.81 13.22 5.26
C TYR A 160 -20.01 12.76 6.08
N GLY A 161 -19.79 11.82 7.01
CA GLY A 161 -20.84 11.38 7.94
C GLY A 161 -21.32 12.47 8.90
N ALA A 162 -20.46 13.46 9.21
CA ALA A 162 -20.79 14.61 10.04
C ALA A 162 -21.40 15.80 9.24
N GLY A 163 -21.45 15.72 7.89
CA GLY A 163 -21.95 16.82 7.04
C GLY A 163 -20.94 17.97 6.84
N GLU A 164 -19.67 17.80 7.25
CA GLU A 164 -18.62 18.82 7.27
C GLU A 164 -17.90 18.95 5.91
N TYR A 165 -18.59 19.34 4.85
CA TYR A 165 -18.05 19.35 3.48
C TYR A 165 -16.90 20.33 3.28
N ASP A 166 -16.95 21.51 3.90
CA ASP A 166 -15.88 22.50 3.82
C ASP A 166 -14.58 21.99 4.45
N ARG A 167 -14.71 21.24 5.53
CA ARG A 167 -13.58 20.60 6.21
C ARG A 167 -12.96 19.53 5.33
N ILE A 168 -13.78 18.75 4.60
CA ILE A 168 -13.30 17.78 3.59
C ILE A 168 -12.46 18.48 2.54
N ASN A 169 -12.99 19.55 1.92
CA ASN A 169 -12.29 20.24 0.83
C ASN A 169 -10.96 20.84 1.28
N LYS A 170 -10.92 21.48 2.44
CA LYS A 170 -9.69 22.01 3.03
C LYS A 170 -8.71 20.90 3.37
N GLY A 171 -9.16 19.84 4.04
CA GLY A 171 -8.32 18.70 4.42
C GLY A 171 -7.70 17.99 3.22
N VAL A 172 -8.48 17.73 2.17
CA VAL A 172 -7.98 17.14 0.92
C VAL A 172 -6.94 18.04 0.25
N LYS A 173 -7.21 19.35 0.16
CA LYS A 173 -6.28 20.32 -0.42
C LYS A 173 -4.95 20.34 0.34
N TYR A 174 -4.98 20.47 1.66
CA TYR A 174 -3.75 20.49 2.47
C TYR A 174 -3.02 19.16 2.43
N SER A 175 -3.72 18.02 2.50
CA SER A 175 -3.10 16.70 2.36
C SER A 175 -2.42 16.54 1.00
N MET A 176 -3.05 16.97 -0.08
CA MET A 176 -2.48 16.91 -1.44
C MET A 176 -1.22 17.76 -1.54
N ILE A 177 -1.25 19.02 -1.08
CA ILE A 177 -0.10 19.92 -1.14
C ILE A 177 1.06 19.34 -0.31
N THR A 178 0.79 18.93 0.94
CA THR A 178 1.81 18.35 1.83
C THR A 178 2.40 17.08 1.23
N SER A 179 1.55 16.19 0.69
CA SER A 179 2.01 14.94 0.07
C SER A 179 2.87 15.20 -1.17
N VAL A 180 2.52 16.17 -2.01
CA VAL A 180 3.33 16.56 -3.17
C VAL A 180 4.69 17.09 -2.73
N ILE A 181 4.71 18.01 -1.75
CA ILE A 181 5.98 18.57 -1.24
C ILE A 181 6.88 17.46 -0.67
N VAL A 182 6.33 16.59 0.20
CA VAL A 182 7.08 15.48 0.79
C VAL A 182 7.59 14.52 -0.29
N THR A 183 6.74 14.16 -1.26
CA THR A 183 7.13 13.28 -2.37
C THR A 183 8.23 13.90 -3.21
N MET A 184 8.17 15.19 -3.53
CA MET A 184 9.21 15.88 -4.31
C MET A 184 10.54 15.93 -3.54
N ILE A 185 10.50 16.21 -2.24
CA ILE A 185 11.71 16.18 -1.39
C ILE A 185 12.33 14.79 -1.37
N VAL A 186 11.52 13.75 -1.10
CA VAL A 186 12.00 12.36 -1.04
C VAL A 186 12.52 11.91 -2.41
N SER A 187 11.81 12.22 -3.50
CA SER A 187 12.25 11.94 -4.87
C SER A 187 13.61 12.57 -5.17
N SER A 188 13.78 13.84 -4.85
CA SER A 188 15.03 14.55 -5.04
C SER A 188 16.16 13.93 -4.23
N LEU A 189 15.94 13.63 -2.95
CA LEU A 189 16.94 12.98 -2.11
C LEU A 189 17.36 11.62 -2.66
N LEU A 190 16.41 10.81 -3.15
CA LEU A 190 16.72 9.50 -3.73
C LEU A 190 17.45 9.60 -5.07
N ILE A 191 17.13 10.58 -5.91
CA ILE A 191 17.84 10.82 -7.17
C ILE A 191 19.29 11.27 -6.90
N PHE A 192 19.49 12.26 -6.01
CA PHE A 192 20.84 12.77 -5.70
C PHE A 192 21.73 11.74 -4.99
N ASN A 193 21.15 10.86 -4.19
CA ASN A 193 21.88 9.80 -3.46
C ASN A 193 21.76 8.43 -4.12
N SER A 194 21.37 8.35 -5.39
CA SER A 194 21.12 7.08 -6.08
C SER A 194 22.35 6.17 -6.12
N ASP A 195 23.57 6.71 -6.19
CA ASP A 195 24.82 5.95 -6.11
C ASP A 195 24.93 5.14 -4.82
N ILE A 196 24.75 5.81 -3.68
CA ILE A 196 24.85 5.21 -2.36
C ILE A 196 23.74 4.18 -2.17
N ILE A 197 22.52 4.53 -2.61
CA ILE A 197 21.36 3.68 -2.44
C ILE A 197 21.50 2.39 -3.26
N PHE A 198 21.85 2.50 -4.55
CA PHE A 198 22.00 1.30 -5.39
C PHE A 198 23.22 0.47 -5.02
N SER A 199 24.31 1.06 -4.51
CA SER A 199 25.46 0.31 -4.02
C SER A 199 25.13 -0.61 -2.85
N ALA A 200 24.09 -0.30 -2.06
CA ALA A 200 23.60 -1.18 -0.99
C ALA A 200 22.87 -2.44 -1.51
N PHE A 201 22.43 -2.45 -2.76
CA PHE A 201 21.70 -3.58 -3.37
C PHE A 201 22.53 -4.38 -4.37
N THR A 202 23.57 -3.77 -4.97
CA THR A 202 24.37 -4.43 -6.00
C THR A 202 25.78 -3.84 -6.08
N SER A 203 26.74 -4.68 -6.45
CA SER A 203 28.11 -4.26 -6.76
C SER A 203 28.35 -4.08 -8.28
N SER A 204 27.38 -4.47 -9.14
CA SER A 204 27.47 -4.33 -10.59
C SER A 204 27.26 -2.88 -11.00
N LYS A 205 28.25 -2.30 -11.70
CA LYS A 205 28.18 -0.93 -12.22
C LYS A 205 27.07 -0.77 -13.28
N GLU A 206 26.83 -1.80 -14.07
CA GLU A 206 25.79 -1.82 -15.11
C GLU A 206 24.40 -1.77 -14.50
N VAL A 207 24.14 -2.63 -13.49
CA VAL A 207 22.89 -2.65 -12.73
C VAL A 207 22.63 -1.30 -12.06
N MET A 208 23.66 -0.68 -11.47
CA MET A 208 23.54 0.65 -10.89
C MET A 208 23.22 1.72 -11.93
N ALA A 209 23.84 1.68 -13.09
CA ALA A 209 23.62 2.65 -14.17
C ALA A 209 22.17 2.59 -14.69
N TYR A 210 21.65 1.39 -14.97
CA TYR A 210 20.24 1.21 -15.36
C TYR A 210 19.27 1.65 -14.26
N GLY A 211 19.51 1.25 -13.01
CA GLY A 211 18.68 1.65 -11.88
C GLY A 211 18.59 3.16 -11.70
N LYS A 212 19.71 3.87 -11.79
CA LYS A 212 19.77 5.34 -11.77
C LYS A 212 18.99 5.97 -12.91
N GLN A 213 19.13 5.45 -14.13
CA GLN A 213 18.43 5.97 -15.28
C GLN A 213 16.91 5.83 -15.09
N ILE A 214 16.42 4.70 -14.59
CA ILE A 214 15.01 4.50 -14.32
C ILE A 214 14.51 5.48 -13.25
N VAL A 215 15.24 5.64 -12.14
CA VAL A 215 14.88 6.56 -11.05
C VAL A 215 14.85 8.01 -11.51
N SER A 216 15.86 8.47 -12.28
CA SER A 216 15.91 9.84 -12.78
C SER A 216 14.77 10.20 -13.72
N ILE A 217 14.23 9.22 -14.45
CA ILE A 217 13.11 9.41 -15.36
C ILE A 217 11.77 9.33 -14.61
N THR A 218 11.61 8.38 -13.68
CA THR A 218 10.30 8.08 -13.08
C THR A 218 9.98 8.94 -11.86
N PHE A 219 10.94 9.17 -10.96
CA PHE A 219 10.70 9.81 -9.68
C PHE A 219 10.24 11.27 -9.75
N PRO A 220 10.70 12.11 -10.70
CA PRO A 220 10.17 13.45 -10.85
C PRO A 220 8.65 13.51 -11.07
N PHE A 221 8.06 12.45 -11.63
CA PHE A 221 6.63 12.40 -11.97
C PHE A 221 5.75 11.77 -10.88
N TYR A 222 6.32 11.33 -9.75
CA TYR A 222 5.53 10.73 -8.67
C TYR A 222 4.49 11.67 -8.04
N PHE A 223 4.65 12.98 -8.19
CA PHE A 223 3.63 13.95 -7.78
C PHE A 223 2.29 13.74 -8.50
N LEU A 224 2.31 13.25 -9.75
CA LEU A 224 1.08 12.89 -10.48
C LEU A 224 0.35 11.73 -9.81
N TYR A 225 1.11 10.75 -9.30
CA TYR A 225 0.54 9.64 -8.54
C TYR A 225 -0.05 10.12 -7.21
N VAL A 226 0.56 11.09 -6.54
CA VAL A 226 -0.01 11.73 -5.34
C VAL A 226 -1.37 12.37 -5.65
N ILE A 227 -1.47 13.13 -6.74
CA ILE A 227 -2.72 13.78 -7.16
C ILE A 227 -3.80 12.73 -7.42
N LEU A 228 -3.45 11.66 -8.14
CA LEU A 228 -4.34 10.53 -8.41
C LEU A 228 -4.83 9.88 -7.12
N GLU A 229 -3.92 9.55 -6.19
CA GLU A 229 -4.25 8.85 -4.95
C GLU A 229 -5.06 9.71 -3.99
N CYS A 230 -4.74 10.99 -3.82
CA CYS A 230 -5.52 11.92 -2.99
C CYS A 230 -6.94 12.11 -3.54
N SER A 231 -7.08 12.28 -4.87
CA SER A 231 -8.37 12.42 -5.53
C SER A 231 -9.21 11.14 -5.41
N SER A 232 -8.60 10.00 -5.65
CA SER A 232 -9.23 8.68 -5.50
C SER A 232 -9.66 8.41 -4.05
N SER A 233 -8.83 8.80 -3.09
CA SER A 233 -9.09 8.65 -1.66
C SER A 233 -10.25 9.53 -1.19
N LYS A 234 -10.39 10.77 -1.73
CA LYS A 234 -11.56 11.62 -1.50
C LYS A 234 -12.84 10.92 -1.95
N ILE A 235 -12.85 10.38 -3.16
CA ILE A 235 -14.04 9.73 -3.75
C ILE A 235 -14.37 8.42 -2.99
N ARG A 236 -13.36 7.63 -2.64
CA ARG A 236 -13.53 6.42 -1.82
C ARG A 236 -14.05 6.75 -0.42
N GLY A 237 -13.59 7.84 0.18
CA GLY A 237 -14.03 8.30 1.50
C GLY A 237 -15.52 8.65 1.58
N ILE A 238 -16.13 9.14 0.50
CA ILE A 238 -17.58 9.38 0.42
C ILE A 238 -18.39 8.12 0.03
N GLY A 239 -17.73 6.95 -0.05
CA GLY A 239 -18.37 5.67 -0.32
C GLY A 239 -18.53 5.31 -1.80
N ILE A 240 -17.86 6.01 -2.71
CA ILE A 240 -17.90 5.75 -4.16
C ILE A 240 -16.56 5.16 -4.59
N SER A 241 -16.51 3.87 -4.99
CA SER A 241 -15.26 3.17 -5.33
C SER A 241 -15.11 2.81 -6.80
N ILE A 242 -16.19 2.81 -7.59
CA ILE A 242 -16.14 2.43 -9.01
C ILE A 242 -15.34 3.42 -9.86
N PRO A 243 -15.58 4.77 -9.81
CA PRO A 243 -14.80 5.70 -10.64
C PRO A 243 -13.29 5.67 -10.36
N PRO A 244 -12.79 5.69 -9.11
CA PRO A 244 -11.37 5.52 -8.84
C PRO A 244 -10.79 4.21 -9.39
N MET A 245 -11.53 3.10 -9.28
CA MET A 245 -11.14 1.81 -9.87
C MET A 245 -10.97 1.93 -11.39
N LEU A 246 -11.97 2.46 -12.10
CA LEU A 246 -11.93 2.59 -13.56
C LEU A 246 -10.80 3.51 -14.03
N ILE A 247 -10.62 4.65 -13.38
CA ILE A 247 -9.53 5.59 -13.69
C ILE A 247 -8.17 4.90 -13.52
N THR A 248 -7.96 4.19 -12.41
CA THR A 248 -6.70 3.49 -12.16
C THR A 248 -6.47 2.36 -13.17
N ILE A 249 -7.49 1.56 -13.48
CA ILE A 249 -7.38 0.49 -14.47
C ILE A 249 -7.06 1.06 -15.85
N CYS A 250 -7.78 2.07 -16.30
CA CYS A 250 -7.54 2.67 -17.63
C CYS A 250 -6.16 3.34 -17.71
N SER A 251 -5.77 4.12 -16.70
CA SER A 251 -4.51 4.87 -16.71
C SER A 251 -3.30 3.96 -16.44
N PHE A 252 -3.34 3.19 -15.35
CA PHE A 252 -2.20 2.40 -14.92
C PHE A 252 -2.00 1.12 -15.72
N CYS A 253 -3.09 0.46 -16.12
CA CYS A 253 -3.00 -0.80 -16.86
C CYS A 253 -3.18 -0.58 -18.35
N GLY A 254 -4.23 0.14 -18.77
CA GLY A 254 -4.54 0.36 -20.17
C GLY A 254 -3.43 1.11 -20.90
N VAL A 255 -3.13 2.33 -20.48
CA VAL A 255 -2.10 3.16 -21.13
C VAL A 255 -0.72 2.50 -21.04
N ARG A 256 -0.36 1.95 -19.88
CA ARG A 256 0.95 1.32 -19.65
C ARG A 256 1.18 0.11 -20.56
N ILE A 257 0.16 -0.75 -20.74
CA ILE A 257 0.27 -1.93 -21.61
C ILE A 257 0.29 -1.51 -23.09
N ILE A 258 -0.53 -0.53 -23.50
CA ILE A 258 -0.53 -0.02 -24.87
C ILE A 258 0.83 0.57 -25.24
N VAL A 259 1.40 1.40 -24.37
CA VAL A 259 2.73 1.99 -24.60
C VAL A 259 3.80 0.90 -24.65
N LEU A 260 3.74 -0.10 -23.77
CA LEU A 260 4.68 -1.22 -23.80
C LEU A 260 4.64 -1.98 -25.13
N ILE A 261 3.45 -2.34 -25.61
CA ILE A 261 3.26 -3.05 -26.87
C ILE A 261 3.75 -2.20 -28.06
N ALA A 262 3.45 -0.90 -28.07
CA ALA A 262 3.89 0.01 -29.12
C ALA A 262 5.42 0.15 -29.19
N LEU A 263 6.08 0.24 -28.03
CA LEU A 263 7.53 0.31 -27.94
C LEU A 263 8.18 -1.01 -28.37
N LEU A 264 7.69 -2.15 -27.91
CA LEU A 264 8.21 -3.46 -28.31
C LEU A 264 8.09 -3.70 -29.83
N LYS A 265 6.97 -3.28 -30.44
CA LYS A 265 6.81 -3.36 -31.90
C LYS A 265 7.83 -2.51 -32.66
N LYS A 266 8.19 -1.34 -32.11
CA LYS A 266 9.18 -0.45 -32.72
C LYS A 266 10.63 -0.97 -32.59
N TYR A 267 10.93 -1.70 -31.51
CA TYR A 267 12.28 -2.23 -31.28
C TYR A 267 12.52 -3.58 -31.97
N ASN A 268 11.46 -4.33 -32.31
CA ASN A 268 11.54 -5.62 -33.02
C ASN A 268 11.38 -5.47 -34.55
N SER A 269 11.15 -4.27 -35.06
CA SER A 269 11.17 -3.90 -36.49
C SER A 269 12.47 -3.17 -36.85
#